data_06125950da7342b62058f9c303d0b3fc
#
_entry.id   06125950da7342b62058f9c303d0b3fc
#
_cell.length_a   1.000
_cell.length_b   1.000
_cell.length_c   1.000
_cell.angle_alpha   90.00
_cell.angle_beta   90.00
_cell.angle_gamma   90.00
#
_symmetry.space_group_name_H-M   'P 1'
#
loop_
_entity.id
_entity.type
_entity.pdbx_description
1 polymer ?
#
loop_
_entity_poly.entity_id
_entity_poly.type
_entity_poly.pdbx_seq_one_letter_code
_entity_poly.pdbx_strand_id
1 'polypeptide(L)'
;YEGEEMSPNVFYTGAAPNQQAIPAVEYLLSEDGGAAKRFILLGTDYVYPRTTNKILRAFLHSKGIQDKDIEEVYTPFGYSDYQTIVSNIKKFSADGKTAVISTINGDSNVPFYKELANQGIKATDVPVIAFSVGEEELRGIDTKPLVGNLAAWNYFQSVD
;
A
#
# COMPACT_ATOMS: atom_id res chain seq x y z
N TYR A 1 5.05 -0.50 19.56
CA TYR A 1 4.48 -0.57 18.21
C TYR A 1 5.36 -1.37 17.24
N GLU A 2 6.64 -1.19 17.28
CA GLU A 2 7.61 -1.88 16.42
C GLU A 2 7.93 -3.31 16.87
N GLY A 3 7.38 -3.77 17.99
CA GLY A 3 7.62 -5.10 18.55
C GLY A 3 8.94 -5.24 19.31
N GLU A 4 9.66 -4.16 19.55
CA GLU A 4 10.96 -4.16 20.22
C GLU A 4 10.85 -3.91 21.73
N GLU A 5 9.83 -3.19 22.16
CA GLU A 5 9.57 -2.87 23.57
C GLU A 5 8.13 -3.18 23.97
N MET A 6 7.93 -3.62 25.19
CA MET A 6 6.62 -3.88 25.79
C MET A 6 6.48 -3.14 27.13
N SER A 7 5.28 -2.63 27.39
CA SER A 7 4.89 -2.09 28.69
C SER A 7 3.58 -2.73 29.14
N PRO A 8 3.49 -3.17 30.41
CA PRO A 8 2.23 -3.71 30.95
C PRO A 8 1.12 -2.66 31.08
N ASN A 9 1.45 -1.37 30.88
CA ASN A 9 0.51 -0.26 30.99
C ASN A 9 0.03 0.26 29.62
N VAL A 10 0.41 -0.41 28.53
CA VAL A 10 0.04 -0.01 27.15
C VAL A 10 -0.78 -1.13 26.50
N PHE A 11 -1.95 -0.75 26.00
CA PHE A 11 -2.83 -1.64 25.25
C PHE A 11 -2.97 -1.13 23.81
N TYR A 12 -2.72 -2.00 22.83
CA TYR A 12 -2.99 -1.73 21.43
C TYR A 12 -4.45 -2.07 21.12
N THR A 13 -5.21 -1.07 20.67
CA THR A 13 -6.64 -1.23 20.33
C THR A 13 -6.89 -1.43 18.84
N GLY A 14 -5.85 -1.30 18.02
CA GLY A 14 -5.88 -1.55 16.58
C GLY A 14 -5.00 -2.73 16.19
N ALA A 15 -4.95 -3.03 14.90
CA ALA A 15 -4.08 -4.06 14.35
C ALA A 15 -2.60 -3.67 14.51
N ALA A 16 -1.78 -4.63 14.89
CA ALA A 16 -0.33 -4.49 14.75
C ALA A 16 0.06 -4.56 13.26
N PRO A 17 1.20 -3.96 12.85
CA PRO A 17 1.59 -3.90 11.43
C PRO A 17 1.57 -5.25 10.72
N ASN A 18 2.06 -6.30 11.35
CA ASN A 18 2.09 -7.65 10.77
C ASN A 18 0.69 -8.27 10.61
N GLN A 19 -0.27 -7.91 11.46
CA GLN A 19 -1.65 -8.43 11.37
C GLN A 19 -2.42 -7.86 10.18
N GLN A 20 -2.07 -6.66 9.76
CA GLN A 20 -2.66 -6.00 8.57
C GLN A 20 -1.85 -6.33 7.31
N ALA A 21 -0.54 -6.15 7.36
CA ALA A 21 0.31 -6.14 6.19
C ALA A 21 0.55 -7.53 5.60
N ILE A 22 0.82 -8.55 6.44
CA ILE A 22 1.15 -9.90 5.95
C ILE A 22 -0.01 -10.53 5.20
N PRO A 23 -1.25 -10.61 5.74
CA PRO A 23 -2.38 -11.20 5.02
C PRO A 23 -2.70 -10.47 3.70
N ALA A 24 -2.58 -9.14 3.69
CA ALA A 24 -2.82 -8.34 2.50
C ALA A 24 -1.82 -8.68 1.38
N VAL A 25 -0.55 -8.85 1.72
CA VAL A 25 0.48 -9.21 0.73
C VAL A 25 0.41 -10.68 0.33
N GLU A 26 0.04 -11.58 1.23
CA GLU A 26 -0.27 -12.98 0.88
C GLU A 26 -1.37 -13.07 -0.17
N TYR A 27 -2.42 -12.25 -0.04
CA TYR A 27 -3.46 -12.17 -1.06
C TYR A 27 -2.89 -11.73 -2.41
N LEU A 28 -2.10 -10.65 -2.45
CA LEU A 28 -1.49 -10.16 -3.71
C LEU A 28 -0.56 -11.19 -4.38
N LEU A 29 0.07 -12.06 -3.60
CA LEU A 29 0.92 -13.15 -4.11
C LEU A 29 0.12 -14.32 -4.66
N SER A 30 -1.14 -14.49 -4.23
CA SER A 30 -2.02 -15.57 -4.69
C SER A 30 -2.54 -15.33 -6.11
N GLU A 31 -3.06 -16.38 -6.75
CA GLU A 31 -3.69 -16.29 -8.07
C GLU A 31 -4.88 -15.32 -8.06
N ASP A 32 -5.71 -15.39 -7.01
CA ASP A 32 -6.87 -14.51 -6.84
C ASP A 32 -6.49 -13.03 -6.68
N GLY A 33 -5.35 -12.76 -6.05
CA GLY A 33 -4.79 -11.42 -5.86
C GLY A 33 -3.95 -10.91 -7.04
N GLY A 34 -3.86 -11.68 -8.13
CA GLY A 34 -3.15 -11.29 -9.35
C GLY A 34 -1.74 -11.88 -9.49
N ALA A 35 -1.30 -12.71 -8.55
CA ALA A 35 0.01 -13.38 -8.56
C ALA A 35 1.18 -12.40 -8.76
N ALA A 36 1.19 -11.31 -8.01
CA ALA A 36 2.23 -10.29 -8.08
C ALA A 36 3.62 -10.88 -7.80
N LYS A 37 4.62 -10.42 -8.54
CA LYS A 37 6.03 -10.82 -8.40
C LYS A 37 6.94 -9.63 -8.09
N ARG A 38 6.44 -8.43 -8.24
CA ARG A 38 7.16 -7.18 -8.01
C ARG A 38 6.30 -6.26 -7.14
N PHE A 39 6.95 -5.51 -6.25
CA PHE A 39 6.24 -4.72 -5.25
C PHE A 39 6.83 -3.32 -5.13
N ILE A 40 5.96 -2.33 -5.06
CA ILE A 40 6.32 -0.96 -4.71
C ILE A 40 5.69 -0.66 -3.34
N LEU A 41 6.54 -0.38 -2.35
CA LEU A 41 6.16 -0.02 -1.00
C LEU A 41 6.18 1.50 -0.89
N LEU A 42 5.03 2.14 -1.05
CA LEU A 42 4.90 3.59 -1.08
C LEU A 42 4.22 4.08 0.20
N GLY A 43 4.88 4.93 0.95
CA GLY A 43 4.35 5.41 2.22
C GLY A 43 4.69 6.84 2.59
N THR A 44 3.96 7.38 3.55
CA THR A 44 4.33 8.63 4.22
C THR A 44 5.54 8.40 5.10
N ASP A 45 6.46 9.36 5.16
CA ASP A 45 7.73 9.21 5.87
C ASP A 45 7.59 9.42 7.38
N TYR A 46 7.23 8.33 8.10
CA TYR A 46 7.25 8.28 9.57
C TYR A 46 7.25 6.82 10.06
N VAL A 47 7.13 6.60 11.37
CA VAL A 47 7.33 5.30 12.01
C VAL A 47 6.45 4.18 11.43
N TYR A 48 5.16 4.44 11.20
CA TYR A 48 4.23 3.40 10.73
C TYR A 48 4.60 2.84 9.34
N PRO A 49 4.75 3.63 8.27
CA PRO A 49 5.18 3.10 6.97
C PRO A 49 6.57 2.47 7.01
N ARG A 50 7.51 3.08 7.72
CA ARG A 50 8.87 2.56 7.85
C ARG A 50 8.89 1.17 8.50
N THR A 51 8.16 0.99 9.60
CA THR A 51 8.05 -0.29 10.29
C THR A 51 7.31 -1.32 9.43
N THR A 52 6.19 -0.94 8.83
CA THR A 52 5.41 -1.81 7.95
C THR A 52 6.24 -2.30 6.77
N ASN A 53 6.96 -1.40 6.10
CA ASN A 53 7.79 -1.76 4.94
C ASN A 53 8.98 -2.64 5.33
N LYS A 54 9.60 -2.42 6.51
CA LYS A 54 10.63 -3.32 7.05
C LYS A 54 10.11 -4.75 7.23
N ILE A 55 8.90 -4.90 7.79
CA ILE A 55 8.23 -6.20 7.95
C ILE A 55 7.92 -6.82 6.58
N LEU A 56 7.34 -6.04 5.67
CA LEU A 56 6.97 -6.51 4.35
C LEU A 56 8.17 -6.94 3.51
N ARG A 57 9.28 -6.20 3.57
CA ARG A 57 10.51 -6.58 2.87
C ARG A 57 11.02 -7.93 3.37
N ALA A 58 11.08 -8.13 4.69
CA ALA A 58 11.49 -9.41 5.28
C ALA A 58 10.53 -10.54 4.88
N PHE A 59 9.23 -10.27 4.89
CA PHE A 59 8.21 -11.23 4.47
C PHE A 59 8.34 -11.60 2.98
N LEU A 60 8.47 -10.61 2.10
CA LEU A 60 8.65 -10.82 0.65
C LEU A 60 9.91 -11.63 0.35
N HIS A 61 11.03 -11.35 1.04
CA HIS A 61 12.25 -12.16 0.93
C HIS A 61 11.99 -13.63 1.34
N SER A 62 11.22 -13.87 2.40
CA SER A 62 10.86 -15.23 2.82
C SER A 62 10.02 -15.97 1.77
N LYS A 63 9.35 -15.27 0.88
CA LYS A 63 8.58 -15.79 -0.25
C LYS A 63 9.42 -15.88 -1.55
N GLY A 64 10.71 -15.57 -1.50
CA GLY A 64 11.64 -15.64 -2.63
C GLY A 64 11.67 -14.41 -3.53
N ILE A 65 10.97 -13.31 -3.18
CA ILE A 65 11.05 -12.06 -3.90
C ILE A 65 12.39 -11.39 -3.61
N GLN A 66 13.10 -10.94 -4.62
CA GLN A 66 14.44 -10.37 -4.50
C GLN A 66 14.40 -8.84 -4.40
N ASP A 67 15.46 -8.21 -3.90
CA ASP A 67 15.54 -6.75 -3.76
C ASP A 67 15.33 -5.98 -5.07
N LYS A 68 15.75 -6.50 -6.20
CA LYS A 68 15.50 -5.91 -7.53
C LYS A 68 14.01 -5.82 -7.89
N ASP A 69 13.17 -6.61 -7.22
CA ASP A 69 11.73 -6.68 -7.43
C ASP A 69 10.95 -5.97 -6.32
N ILE A 70 11.65 -5.24 -5.44
CA ILE A 70 11.05 -4.44 -4.36
C ILE A 70 11.60 -3.02 -4.42
N GLU A 71 10.72 -2.05 -4.63
CA GLU A 71 11.06 -0.62 -4.55
C GLU A 71 10.38 0.00 -3.33
N GLU A 72 11.10 0.85 -2.59
CA GLU A 72 10.55 1.60 -1.47
C GLU A 72 10.60 3.10 -1.78
N VAL A 73 9.48 3.78 -1.58
CA VAL A 73 9.33 5.22 -1.80
C VAL A 73 8.63 5.85 -0.60
N TYR A 74 9.18 6.95 -0.11
CA TYR A 74 8.59 7.70 1.01
C TYR A 74 8.38 9.16 0.62
N THR A 75 7.25 9.72 1.06
CA THR A 75 6.88 11.12 0.84
C THR A 75 6.62 11.81 2.17
N PRO A 76 6.89 13.11 2.31
CA PRO A 76 6.52 13.84 3.53
C PRO A 76 5.00 13.91 3.70
N PHE A 77 4.54 14.24 4.91
CA PHE A 77 3.13 14.56 5.14
C PHE A 77 2.66 15.72 4.24
N GLY A 78 1.43 15.62 3.73
CA GLY A 78 0.86 16.65 2.85
C GLY A 78 1.46 16.68 1.44
N TYR A 79 2.21 15.67 1.05
CA TYR A 79 2.76 15.57 -0.30
C TYR A 79 1.65 15.47 -1.35
N SER A 80 1.79 16.22 -2.45
CA SER A 80 0.75 16.33 -3.48
C SER A 80 1.23 16.16 -4.91
N ASP A 81 2.54 16.15 -5.17
CA ASP A 81 3.10 16.02 -6.53
C ASP A 81 3.53 14.57 -6.83
N TYR A 82 2.58 13.72 -7.14
CA TYR A 82 2.84 12.31 -7.43
C TYR A 82 3.23 11.99 -8.88
N GLN A 83 3.39 12.99 -9.75
CA GLN A 83 3.64 12.78 -11.18
C GLN A 83 4.86 11.88 -11.43
N THR A 84 5.99 12.19 -10.80
CA THR A 84 7.22 11.42 -10.96
C THR A 84 7.10 10.02 -10.36
N ILE A 85 6.50 9.92 -9.17
CA ILE A 85 6.32 8.63 -8.48
C ILE A 85 5.45 7.70 -9.31
N VAL A 86 4.31 8.18 -9.82
CA VAL A 86 3.39 7.37 -10.65
C VAL A 86 4.03 7.01 -11.98
N SER A 87 4.82 7.89 -12.58
CA SER A 87 5.61 7.57 -13.79
C SER A 87 6.63 6.46 -13.52
N ASN A 88 7.26 6.45 -12.34
CA ASN A 88 8.16 5.37 -11.94
C ASN A 88 7.42 4.06 -11.68
N ILE A 89 6.24 4.09 -11.05
CA ILE A 89 5.36 2.92 -10.93
C ILE A 89 5.10 2.29 -12.30
N LYS A 90 4.75 3.11 -13.28
CA LYS A 90 4.49 2.66 -14.66
C LYS A 90 5.72 2.01 -15.31
N LYS A 91 6.90 2.59 -15.12
CA LYS A 91 8.16 2.02 -15.63
C LYS A 91 8.49 0.70 -14.94
N PHE A 92 8.43 0.67 -13.62
CA PHE A 92 8.74 -0.52 -12.83
C PHE A 92 7.79 -1.68 -13.16
N SER A 93 6.51 -1.39 -13.40
CA SER A 93 5.50 -2.41 -13.73
C SER A 93 5.64 -2.98 -15.15
N ALA A 94 6.40 -2.35 -16.02
CA ALA A 94 6.63 -2.87 -17.38
C ALA A 94 7.41 -4.19 -17.40
N ASP A 95 8.18 -4.47 -16.36
CA ASP A 95 9.04 -5.65 -16.27
C ASP A 95 8.35 -6.89 -15.63
N GLY A 96 7.09 -6.77 -15.26
CA GLY A 96 6.34 -7.91 -14.70
C GLY A 96 5.15 -7.54 -13.82
N LYS A 97 4.42 -8.56 -13.37
CA LYS A 97 3.25 -8.41 -12.50
C LYS A 97 3.62 -7.68 -11.21
N THR A 98 3.19 -6.43 -11.11
CA THR A 98 3.54 -5.51 -10.03
C THR A 98 2.30 -5.14 -9.23
N ALA A 99 2.44 -5.03 -7.92
CA ALA A 99 1.45 -4.44 -7.03
C ALA A 99 2.06 -3.28 -6.23
N VAL A 100 1.25 -2.27 -5.92
CA VAL A 100 1.63 -1.17 -5.04
C VAL A 100 0.98 -1.40 -3.66
N ILE A 101 1.80 -1.35 -2.63
CA ILE A 101 1.35 -1.37 -1.24
C ILE A 101 1.46 0.06 -0.72
N SER A 102 0.31 0.67 -0.44
CA SER A 102 0.22 2.06 -0.03
C SER A 102 -0.01 2.19 1.47
N THR A 103 0.95 2.81 2.13
CA THR A 103 0.86 3.29 3.52
C THR A 103 0.87 4.82 3.56
N ILE A 104 0.35 5.46 2.51
CA ILE A 104 0.12 6.90 2.47
C ILE A 104 -1.00 7.26 3.43
N ASN A 105 -0.82 8.32 4.22
CA ASN A 105 -1.82 8.77 5.20
C ASN A 105 -2.45 10.11 4.82
N GLY A 106 -3.72 10.23 5.19
CA GLY A 106 -4.47 11.48 5.12
C GLY A 106 -4.67 12.00 3.70
N ASP A 107 -4.68 13.32 3.57
CA ASP A 107 -5.05 14.04 2.35
C ASP A 107 -4.14 13.74 1.15
N SER A 108 -2.92 13.24 1.38
CA SER A 108 -2.00 12.83 0.31
C SER A 108 -2.52 11.65 -0.54
N ASN A 109 -3.52 10.90 -0.06
CA ASN A 109 -4.18 9.87 -0.86
C ASN A 109 -4.92 10.45 -2.07
N VAL A 110 -5.57 11.61 -1.93
CA VAL A 110 -6.34 12.23 -3.01
C VAL A 110 -5.47 12.51 -4.25
N PRO A 111 -4.36 13.27 -4.15
CA PRO A 111 -3.51 13.52 -5.31
C PRO A 111 -2.83 12.25 -5.84
N PHE A 112 -2.51 11.27 -4.99
CA PHE A 112 -1.95 10.00 -5.43
C PHE A 112 -2.91 9.24 -6.36
N TYR A 113 -4.13 8.98 -5.93
CA TYR A 113 -5.11 8.28 -6.74
C TYR A 113 -5.54 9.06 -7.99
N LYS A 114 -5.64 10.39 -7.88
CA LYS A 114 -5.88 11.25 -9.04
C LYS A 114 -4.79 11.08 -10.10
N GLU A 115 -3.53 11.02 -9.68
CA GLU A 115 -2.42 10.87 -10.61
C GLU A 115 -2.34 9.48 -11.23
N LEU A 116 -2.68 8.41 -10.49
CA LEU A 116 -2.84 7.07 -11.05
C LEU A 116 -3.86 7.08 -12.21
N ALA A 117 -5.01 7.72 -12.00
CA ALA A 117 -6.05 7.87 -13.01
C ALA A 117 -5.56 8.71 -14.21
N ASN A 118 -4.88 9.84 -13.97
CA ASN A 118 -4.35 10.72 -15.01
C ASN A 118 -3.36 10.00 -15.94
N GLN A 119 -2.51 9.13 -15.39
CA GLN A 119 -1.53 8.37 -16.17
C GLN A 119 -2.09 7.05 -16.71
N GLY A 120 -3.38 6.77 -16.48
CA GLY A 120 -4.08 5.61 -17.01
C GLY A 120 -3.66 4.27 -16.39
N ILE A 121 -3.15 4.26 -15.16
CA ILE A 121 -2.82 3.04 -14.44
C ILE A 121 -4.12 2.45 -13.88
N LYS A 122 -4.46 1.26 -14.31
CA LYS A 122 -5.66 0.53 -13.89
C LYS A 122 -5.29 -0.54 -12.87
N ALA A 123 -6.23 -0.82 -11.95
CA ALA A 123 -6.06 -1.88 -10.96
C ALA A 123 -5.90 -3.28 -11.58
N THR A 124 -6.42 -3.49 -12.78
CA THR A 124 -6.21 -4.73 -13.55
C THR A 124 -4.77 -4.95 -13.98
N ASP A 125 -4.01 -3.89 -14.13
CA ASP A 125 -2.63 -3.92 -14.59
C ASP A 125 -1.63 -3.81 -13.42
N VAL A 126 -1.91 -2.87 -12.52
CA VAL A 126 -1.11 -2.61 -11.30
C VAL A 126 -2.07 -2.36 -10.14
N PRO A 127 -2.50 -3.38 -9.42
CA PRO A 127 -3.37 -3.20 -8.26
C PRO A 127 -2.65 -2.42 -7.16
N VAL A 128 -3.38 -1.50 -6.53
CA VAL A 128 -2.96 -0.83 -5.31
C VAL A 128 -3.74 -1.41 -4.15
N ILE A 129 -3.06 -1.79 -3.08
CA ILE A 129 -3.68 -2.09 -1.79
C ILE A 129 -3.30 -1.01 -0.79
N ALA A 130 -4.31 -0.34 -0.23
CA ALA A 130 -4.13 0.72 0.75
C ALA A 130 -4.32 0.21 2.17
N PHE A 131 -3.48 0.67 3.10
CA PHE A 131 -3.55 0.33 4.52
C PHE A 131 -4.10 1.46 5.39
N SER A 132 -4.37 2.63 4.80
CA SER A 132 -4.87 3.81 5.50
C SER A 132 -5.94 4.54 4.69
N VAL A 133 -6.75 3.79 3.94
CA VAL A 133 -7.92 4.30 3.21
C VAL A 133 -9.15 3.55 3.68
N GLY A 134 -10.06 4.27 4.29
CA GLY A 134 -11.41 3.82 4.60
C GLY A 134 -12.44 4.55 3.72
N GLU A 135 -13.71 4.46 4.07
CA GLU A 135 -14.81 5.03 3.27
C GLU A 135 -14.79 6.56 3.28
N GLU A 136 -14.32 7.19 4.36
CA GLU A 136 -14.26 8.64 4.49
C GLU A 136 -13.26 9.26 3.51
N GLU A 137 -12.11 8.62 3.31
CA GLU A 137 -11.08 9.09 2.37
C GLU A 137 -11.57 9.05 0.91
N LEU A 138 -12.52 8.17 0.59
CA LEU A 138 -13.08 8.07 -0.76
C LEU A 138 -13.96 9.27 -1.14
N ARG A 139 -14.47 10.04 -0.18
CA ARG A 139 -15.33 11.21 -0.45
C ARG A 139 -14.64 12.32 -1.24
N GLY A 140 -13.33 12.41 -1.14
CA GLY A 140 -12.51 13.41 -1.85
C GLY A 140 -11.97 12.96 -3.20
N ILE A 141 -12.30 11.74 -3.66
CA ILE A 141 -11.66 11.08 -4.79
C ILE A 141 -12.72 10.68 -5.84
N ASP A 142 -12.42 10.87 -7.13
CA ASP A 142 -13.22 10.21 -8.18
C ASP A 142 -12.93 8.71 -8.15
N THR A 143 -13.90 7.93 -7.71
CA THR A 143 -13.74 6.49 -7.49
C THR A 143 -13.90 5.65 -8.75
N LYS A 144 -14.48 6.19 -9.83
CA LYS A 144 -14.71 5.42 -11.06
C LYS A 144 -13.45 4.80 -11.66
N PRO A 145 -12.33 5.54 -11.83
CA PRO A 145 -11.10 4.97 -12.35
C PRO A 145 -10.36 4.06 -11.36
N LEU A 146 -10.81 4.02 -10.10
CA LEU A 146 -10.14 3.30 -9.01
C LEU A 146 -10.76 1.92 -8.73
N VAL A 147 -11.83 1.57 -9.41
CA VAL A 147 -12.50 0.27 -9.24
C VAL A 147 -11.50 -0.87 -9.47
N GLY A 148 -11.46 -1.80 -8.50
CA GLY A 148 -10.53 -2.92 -8.48
C GLY A 148 -9.29 -2.73 -7.60
N ASN A 149 -9.02 -1.50 -7.14
CA ASN A 149 -8.05 -1.30 -6.07
C ASN A 149 -8.60 -1.81 -4.73
N LEU A 150 -7.72 -2.11 -3.81
CA LEU A 150 -8.01 -2.81 -2.58
C LEU A 150 -7.72 -1.93 -1.36
N ALA A 151 -8.38 -2.22 -0.25
CA ALA A 151 -8.06 -1.67 1.06
C ALA A 151 -7.98 -2.79 2.09
N ALA A 152 -6.95 -2.77 2.91
CA ALA A 152 -6.81 -3.68 4.05
C ALA A 152 -6.99 -2.86 5.33
N TRP A 153 -8.20 -2.84 5.83
CA TRP A 153 -8.61 -2.09 7.02
C TRP A 153 -9.41 -2.98 7.96
N ASN A 154 -9.51 -2.63 9.21
CA ASN A 154 -10.16 -3.43 10.24
C ASN A 154 -11.67 -3.16 10.39
N TYR A 155 -12.21 -2.17 9.69
CA TYR A 155 -13.63 -1.83 9.71
C TYR A 155 -14.06 -1.12 8.43
N PHE A 156 -15.18 -1.58 7.86
CA PHE A 156 -15.90 -0.91 6.78
C PHE A 156 -17.37 -0.88 7.15
N GLN A 157 -17.98 0.28 7.12
CA GLN A 157 -19.41 0.45 7.48
C GLN A 157 -20.34 -0.11 6.41
N SER A 158 -19.93 -0.13 5.16
CA SER A 158 -20.73 -0.56 4.01
C SER A 158 -20.57 -2.05 3.67
N VAL A 159 -19.78 -2.79 4.45
CA VAL A 159 -19.58 -4.24 4.26
C VAL A 159 -20.22 -5.00 5.41
N ASP A 160 -21.08 -5.98 5.10
CA ASP A 160 -21.77 -6.87 6.06
C ASP A 160 -20.80 -7.92 6.65
#